data_9fd8039a2003c60db6aca2543e62dddd
#
_entry.id   9fd8039a2003c60db6aca2543e62dddd
#
_cell.length_a   1.000
_cell.length_b   1.000
_cell.length_c   1.000
_cell.angle_alpha   90.00
_cell.angle_beta   90.00
_cell.angle_gamma   90.00
#
_symmetry.space_group_name_H-M   'P 1'
#
loop_
_entity.id
_entity.type
_entity.pdbx_description
1 polymer ?
#
loop_
_entity_poly.entity_id
_entity_poly.type
_entity_poly.pdbx_seq_one_letter_code
_entity_poly.pdbx_strand_id
1 'polypeptide(L)'
;MLIFCETLVIDVYNAMQVASWGAYLQSRNVITLSLAPRDTHEAQVQFALERGVPALIGVLASKRLPFPSRAFDISHCSRCLIPWAEYDGIFLNEVDRVLHPGGYWILSGPPINWSKHYKGWQRTKKDLNEEQTKIEKVAKSLCWNKLIEKDDIAIWQKPINHLDCRSARKLTTDRPFCGPHENPDKAWFVPRSFLFLMITNI
;
A
#
# COMPACT_ATOMS: atom_id res chain seq x y z
N MET A 1 3.82 32.37 14.76
CA MET A 1 2.83 31.55 14.04
C MET A 1 3.52 30.21 13.79
N LEU A 2 3.37 29.26 14.73
CA LEU A 2 3.92 27.91 14.59
C LEU A 2 3.01 27.18 13.60
N ILE A 3 3.53 26.91 12.41
CA ILE A 3 2.92 26.00 11.45
C ILE A 3 3.18 24.60 12.03
N PHE A 4 2.18 24.05 12.70
CA PHE A 4 2.18 22.61 13.01
C PHE A 4 2.08 21.89 11.67
N CYS A 5 3.17 21.30 11.23
CA CYS A 5 3.15 20.36 10.12
C CYS A 5 2.52 19.08 10.65
N GLU A 6 1.21 18.92 10.45
CA GLU A 6 0.49 17.72 10.83
C GLU A 6 0.92 16.60 9.89
N THR A 7 1.60 15.60 10.42
CA THR A 7 1.95 14.40 9.64
C THR A 7 0.71 13.57 9.43
N LEU A 8 0.33 13.36 8.18
CA LEU A 8 -0.83 12.56 7.79
C LEU A 8 -0.39 11.17 7.35
N VAL A 9 -0.91 10.16 8.01
CA VAL A 9 -0.56 8.76 7.78
C VAL A 9 -1.76 7.99 7.29
N ILE A 10 -1.59 7.25 6.19
CA ILE A 10 -2.54 6.22 5.78
C ILE A 10 -2.00 4.85 6.19
N ASP A 11 -2.78 4.11 6.96
CA ASP A 11 -2.46 2.78 7.45
C ASP A 11 -3.41 1.75 6.81
N VAL A 12 -2.85 0.82 6.04
CA VAL A 12 -3.60 -0.20 5.30
C VAL A 12 -3.55 -1.52 6.07
N TYR A 13 -4.69 -2.04 6.41
CA TYR A 13 -4.81 -3.19 7.31
C TYR A 13 -5.02 -4.54 6.64
N ASN A 14 -4.58 -5.55 7.40
CA ASN A 14 -5.13 -6.90 7.37
C ASN A 14 -5.66 -7.30 8.75
N ALA A 15 -6.47 -8.36 8.80
CA ALA A 15 -7.25 -8.89 9.90
C ALA A 15 -6.63 -8.92 11.32
N MET A 16 -5.33 -8.74 11.47
CA MET A 16 -4.64 -8.96 12.76
C MET A 16 -4.22 -7.68 13.51
N GLN A 17 -4.36 -6.50 12.94
CA GLN A 17 -3.86 -5.26 13.58
C GLN A 17 -4.88 -4.11 13.59
N VAL A 18 -5.98 -4.32 14.23
CA VAL A 18 -7.13 -3.44 14.39
C VAL A 18 -6.76 -2.00 14.79
N ALA A 19 -6.19 -1.21 13.87
CA ALA A 19 -5.79 0.20 14.07
C ALA A 19 -4.89 0.48 15.29
N SER A 20 -4.19 -0.54 15.82
CA SER A 20 -3.36 -0.37 17.02
C SER A 20 -2.22 0.62 16.78
N TRP A 21 -1.61 0.58 15.59
CA TRP A 21 -0.54 1.49 15.22
C TRP A 21 -1.08 2.91 15.03
N GLY A 22 -2.22 3.08 14.37
CA GLY A 22 -2.88 4.37 14.21
C GLY A 22 -3.24 5.01 15.55
N ALA A 23 -3.83 4.25 16.48
CA ALA A 23 -4.14 4.73 17.82
C ALA A 23 -2.88 5.14 18.61
N TYR A 24 -1.79 4.37 18.47
CA TYR A 24 -0.50 4.71 19.06
C TYR A 24 0.08 6.01 18.49
N LEU A 25 -0.03 6.23 17.19
CA LEU A 25 0.46 7.45 16.53
C LEU A 25 -0.37 8.67 16.91
N GLN A 26 -1.68 8.54 17.03
CA GLN A 26 -2.55 9.64 17.46
C GLN A 26 -2.18 10.13 18.85
N SER A 27 -1.80 9.25 19.77
CA SER A 27 -1.31 9.66 21.10
C SER A 27 -0.01 10.49 21.03
N ARG A 28 0.60 10.60 19.87
CA ARG A 28 1.80 11.38 19.57
C ARG A 28 1.55 12.56 18.62
N ASN A 29 0.30 12.99 18.53
CA ASN A 29 -0.12 14.09 17.65
C ASN A 29 0.14 13.81 16.15
N VAL A 30 0.07 12.56 15.72
CA VAL A 30 0.15 12.17 14.32
C VAL A 30 -1.26 11.80 13.85
N ILE A 31 -1.78 12.51 12.86
CA ILE A 31 -3.10 12.22 12.29
C ILE A 31 -3.00 10.95 11.47
N THR A 32 -3.82 9.97 11.81
CA THR A 32 -3.81 8.67 11.15
C THR A 32 -5.17 8.38 10.56
N LEU A 33 -5.18 7.87 9.34
CA LEU A 33 -6.36 7.36 8.68
C LEU A 33 -6.16 5.87 8.38
N SER A 34 -7.15 5.08 8.67
CA SER A 34 -7.12 3.64 8.48
C SER A 34 -7.93 3.25 7.25
N LEU A 35 -7.36 2.40 6.42
CA LEU A 35 -8.00 1.86 5.24
C LEU A 35 -8.07 0.33 5.34
N ALA A 36 -9.26 -0.23 5.28
CA ALA A 36 -9.45 -1.68 5.20
C ALA A 36 -10.22 -2.04 3.92
N PRO A 37 -9.91 -3.17 3.28
CA PRO A 37 -10.73 -3.68 2.21
C PRO A 37 -12.05 -4.22 2.77
N ARG A 38 -13.06 -4.28 1.91
CA ARG A 38 -14.28 -5.03 2.21
C ARG A 38 -13.99 -6.51 2.06
N ASP A 39 -13.78 -7.18 3.17
CA ASP A 39 -13.52 -8.62 3.22
C ASP A 39 -14.35 -9.29 4.32
N THR A 40 -14.00 -10.53 4.68
CA THR A 40 -14.67 -11.29 5.74
C THR A 40 -14.42 -10.73 7.15
N HIS A 41 -13.61 -9.68 7.29
CA HIS A 41 -13.23 -9.07 8.57
C HIS A 41 -13.81 -7.65 8.69
N GLU A 42 -15.08 -7.49 8.38
CA GLU A 42 -15.79 -6.19 8.36
C GLU A 42 -15.68 -5.40 9.67
N ALA A 43 -15.53 -6.09 10.80
CA ALA A 43 -15.36 -5.46 12.12
C ALA A 43 -14.08 -4.63 12.28
N GLN A 44 -13.11 -4.72 11.37
CA GLN A 44 -11.84 -3.98 11.52
C GLN A 44 -12.02 -2.47 11.50
N VAL A 45 -12.86 -1.97 10.59
CA VAL A 45 -13.17 -0.54 10.52
C VAL A 45 -13.91 -0.10 11.76
N GLN A 46 -14.88 -0.90 12.25
CA GLN A 46 -15.58 -0.61 13.49
C GLN A 46 -14.62 -0.49 14.67
N PHE A 47 -13.73 -1.44 14.87
CA PHE A 47 -12.75 -1.41 15.95
C PHE A 47 -11.77 -0.23 15.84
N ALA A 48 -11.41 0.19 14.63
CA ALA A 48 -10.62 1.39 14.45
C ALA A 48 -11.37 2.63 14.94
N LEU A 49 -12.63 2.77 14.55
CA LEU A 49 -13.48 3.88 14.97
C LEU A 49 -13.73 3.89 16.49
N GLU A 50 -13.94 2.73 17.11
CA GLU A 50 -14.07 2.59 18.57
C GLU A 50 -12.80 3.04 19.32
N ARG A 51 -11.63 2.96 18.67
CA ARG A 51 -10.36 3.47 19.21
C ARG A 51 -10.10 4.95 18.89
N GLY A 52 -11.06 5.60 18.28
CA GLY A 52 -10.94 7.00 17.87
C GLY A 52 -10.08 7.21 16.63
N VAL A 53 -9.72 6.16 15.90
CA VAL A 53 -8.94 6.25 14.65
C VAL A 53 -9.91 6.40 13.49
N PRO A 54 -9.87 7.50 12.72
CA PRO A 54 -10.63 7.62 11.49
C PRO A 54 -10.35 6.43 10.57
N ALA A 55 -11.40 5.81 10.05
CA ALA A 55 -11.26 4.62 9.24
C ALA A 55 -12.31 4.58 8.14
N LEU A 56 -11.96 3.95 7.03
CA LEU A 56 -12.88 3.74 5.92
C LEU A 56 -12.68 2.37 5.27
N ILE A 57 -13.75 1.88 4.66
CA ILE A 57 -13.68 0.75 3.74
C ILE A 57 -13.31 1.29 2.36
N GLY A 58 -12.27 0.76 1.77
CA GLY A 58 -11.81 1.18 0.45
C GLY A 58 -11.27 0.04 -0.38
N VAL A 59 -11.05 0.33 -1.63
CA VAL A 59 -10.44 -0.60 -2.59
C VAL A 59 -9.18 0.04 -3.13
N LEU A 60 -8.06 -0.68 -3.04
CA LEU A 60 -6.80 -0.21 -3.59
C LEU A 60 -6.59 -0.79 -4.99
N ALA A 61 -6.21 0.05 -5.92
CA ALA A 61 -5.80 -0.28 -7.28
C ALA A 61 -6.91 -0.62 -8.30
N SER A 62 -8.07 -1.13 -7.92
CA SER A 62 -9.20 -1.29 -8.86
C SER A 62 -9.95 0.02 -9.09
N LYS A 63 -9.96 0.88 -8.08
CA LYS A 63 -10.39 2.29 -8.14
C LYS A 63 -9.34 3.16 -7.47
N ARG A 64 -9.35 4.44 -7.81
CA ARG A 64 -8.56 5.42 -7.08
C ARG A 64 -9.06 5.54 -5.66
N LEU A 65 -8.14 5.63 -4.71
CA LEU A 65 -8.48 6.02 -3.35
C LEU A 65 -9.13 7.41 -3.36
N PRO A 66 -10.12 7.66 -2.50
CA PRO A 66 -10.86 8.94 -2.45
C PRO A 66 -10.05 10.07 -1.84
N PHE A 67 -8.76 10.10 -2.12
CA PHE A 67 -7.82 11.11 -1.63
C PHE A 67 -7.14 11.82 -2.78
N PRO A 68 -6.83 13.11 -2.62
CA PRO A 68 -6.03 13.83 -3.59
C PRO A 68 -4.63 13.23 -3.70
N SER A 69 -3.94 13.52 -4.81
CA SER A 69 -2.53 13.19 -4.93
C SER A 69 -1.72 13.97 -3.91
N ARG A 70 -0.68 13.33 -3.33
CA ARG A 70 0.24 13.96 -2.37
C ARG A 70 -0.43 14.37 -1.04
N ALA A 71 -1.42 13.59 -0.59
CA ALA A 71 -2.15 13.89 0.63
C ALA A 71 -1.46 13.38 1.90
N PHE A 72 -0.61 12.36 1.79
CA PHE A 72 -0.05 11.66 2.95
C PHE A 72 1.47 11.75 2.99
N ASP A 73 2.01 11.89 4.19
CA ASP A 73 3.45 11.85 4.45
C ASP A 73 3.96 10.42 4.60
N ILE A 74 3.12 9.53 5.14
CA ILE A 74 3.48 8.14 5.37
C ILE A 74 2.34 7.24 4.91
N SER A 75 2.69 6.15 4.25
CA SER A 75 1.81 5.01 4.00
C SER A 75 2.41 3.78 4.67
N HIS A 76 1.65 3.13 5.52
CA HIS A 76 2.08 1.92 6.23
C HIS A 76 1.19 0.74 5.87
N CYS A 77 1.80 -0.41 5.76
CA CYS A 77 1.10 -1.68 5.61
C CYS A 77 1.76 -2.73 6.50
N SER A 78 1.00 -3.28 7.43
CA SER A 78 1.48 -4.34 8.30
C SER A 78 0.78 -5.65 8.01
N ARG A 79 1.56 -6.66 7.60
CA ARG A 79 1.09 -8.02 7.29
C ARG A 79 -0.14 -8.05 6.38
N CYS A 80 -0.25 -7.07 5.50
CA CYS A 80 -1.32 -7.00 4.54
C CYS A 80 -1.14 -8.04 3.43
N LEU A 81 -2.26 -8.60 2.96
CA LEU A 81 -2.26 -9.56 1.88
C LEU A 81 -2.32 -8.91 0.48
N ILE A 82 -1.86 -7.66 0.38
CA ILE A 82 -1.85 -6.93 -0.89
C ILE A 82 -0.71 -7.47 -1.74
N PRO A 83 -0.99 -7.90 -2.97
CA PRO A 83 0.03 -8.38 -3.90
C PRO A 83 0.77 -7.19 -4.54
N TRP A 84 1.60 -6.52 -3.77
CA TRP A 84 2.23 -5.23 -4.09
C TRP A 84 2.93 -5.18 -5.44
N ALA A 85 3.52 -6.28 -5.86
CA ALA A 85 4.30 -6.36 -7.10
C ALA A 85 3.51 -6.90 -8.30
N GLU A 86 2.32 -7.43 -8.06
CA GLU A 86 1.50 -7.97 -9.14
C GLU A 86 0.85 -6.85 -9.96
N TYR A 87 0.36 -7.22 -11.16
CA TYR A 87 -0.28 -6.29 -12.08
C TYR A 87 0.60 -5.07 -12.39
N ASP A 88 1.89 -5.33 -12.59
CA ASP A 88 2.93 -4.31 -12.85
C ASP A 88 3.00 -3.21 -11.76
N GLY A 89 2.68 -3.54 -10.51
CA GLY A 89 2.79 -2.65 -9.37
C GLY A 89 1.70 -1.59 -9.26
N ILE A 90 0.51 -1.84 -9.79
CA ILE A 90 -0.60 -0.87 -9.73
C ILE A 90 -0.92 -0.43 -8.29
N PHE A 91 -0.75 -1.32 -7.31
CA PHE A 91 -0.96 -1.01 -5.89
C PHE A 91 0.05 0.04 -5.40
N LEU A 92 1.33 -0.15 -5.70
CA LEU A 92 2.37 0.82 -5.35
C LEU A 92 2.26 2.13 -6.15
N ASN A 93 1.76 2.08 -7.38
CA ASN A 93 1.47 3.28 -8.16
C ASN A 93 0.42 4.16 -7.47
N GLU A 94 -0.63 3.54 -6.89
CA GLU A 94 -1.65 4.29 -6.17
C GLU A 94 -1.12 4.84 -4.84
N VAL A 95 -0.29 4.09 -4.13
CA VAL A 95 0.44 4.58 -2.96
C VAL A 95 1.35 5.76 -3.36
N ASP A 96 2.12 5.63 -4.45
CA ASP A 96 2.95 6.73 -4.96
C ASP A 96 2.12 7.98 -5.25
N ARG A 97 0.93 7.82 -5.82
CA ARG A 97 0.05 8.95 -6.12
C ARG A 97 -0.34 9.72 -4.86
N VAL A 98 -0.72 9.01 -3.81
CA VAL A 98 -1.21 9.65 -2.58
C VAL A 98 -0.10 10.11 -1.65
N LEU A 99 1.11 9.55 -1.76
CA LEU A 99 2.25 10.00 -0.96
C LEU A 99 2.78 11.36 -1.42
N HIS A 100 3.07 12.22 -0.45
CA HIS A 100 3.78 13.47 -0.66
C HIS A 100 5.20 13.22 -1.21
N PRO A 101 5.80 14.13 -2.01
CA PRO A 101 7.23 14.07 -2.33
C PRO A 101 8.07 14.07 -1.06
N GLY A 102 9.00 13.13 -0.94
CA GLY A 102 9.77 12.89 0.29
C GLY A 102 9.07 12.02 1.32
N GLY A 103 7.81 11.64 1.08
CA GLY A 103 7.04 10.78 1.96
C GLY A 103 7.56 9.34 2.00
N TYR A 104 7.07 8.56 2.95
CA TYR A 104 7.59 7.23 3.26
C TYR A 104 6.55 6.15 3.03
N TRP A 105 6.99 5.04 2.46
CA TRP A 105 6.23 3.80 2.46
C TRP A 105 6.90 2.80 3.38
N ILE A 106 6.12 2.24 4.31
CA ILE A 106 6.58 1.29 5.32
C ILE A 106 5.84 -0.02 5.11
N LEU A 107 6.59 -1.10 4.92
CA LEU A 107 6.06 -2.45 4.84
C LEU A 107 6.59 -3.27 6.00
N SER A 108 5.67 -3.83 6.79
CA SER A 108 5.98 -4.68 7.94
C SER A 108 5.44 -6.09 7.73
N GLY A 109 6.25 -7.10 8.03
CA GLY A 109 5.91 -8.51 7.86
C GLY A 109 6.33 -9.08 6.50
N PRO A 110 5.82 -10.28 6.13
CA PRO A 110 6.19 -10.94 4.89
C PRO A 110 5.98 -10.07 3.66
N PRO A 111 6.90 -10.09 2.67
CA PRO A 111 8.09 -10.94 2.59
C PRO A 111 9.38 -10.34 3.17
N ILE A 112 9.30 -9.24 3.94
CA ILE A 112 10.47 -8.50 4.38
C ILE A 112 11.35 -9.36 5.30
N ASN A 113 12.66 -9.35 4.99
CA ASN A 113 13.67 -10.09 5.73
C ASN A 113 13.33 -11.59 5.92
N TRP A 114 12.75 -12.17 4.89
CA TRP A 114 12.24 -13.55 4.87
C TRP A 114 13.26 -14.57 5.31
N SER A 115 14.54 -14.35 5.06
CA SER A 115 15.62 -15.28 5.42
C SER A 115 15.70 -15.57 6.91
N LYS A 116 15.31 -14.61 7.75
CA LYS A 116 15.30 -14.75 9.22
C LYS A 116 13.94 -15.14 9.77
N HIS A 117 12.85 -14.67 9.14
CA HIS A 117 11.51 -14.72 9.73
C HIS A 117 10.54 -15.68 9.03
N TYR A 118 10.99 -16.48 8.03
CA TYR A 118 10.12 -17.36 7.25
C TYR A 118 9.45 -18.49 8.08
N LYS A 119 10.02 -18.84 9.23
CA LYS A 119 9.47 -19.89 10.08
C LYS A 119 8.14 -19.43 10.69
N GLY A 120 7.08 -20.13 10.37
CA GLY A 120 5.71 -19.78 10.79
C GLY A 120 4.86 -19.14 9.69
N TRP A 121 5.43 -18.82 8.54
CA TRP A 121 4.69 -18.42 7.37
C TRP A 121 4.42 -19.63 6.49
N GLN A 122 3.19 -19.79 6.03
CA GLN A 122 2.78 -20.91 5.17
C GLN A 122 3.26 -20.72 3.71
N ARG A 123 4.51 -20.24 3.54
CA ARG A 123 5.09 -19.91 2.23
C ARG A 123 6.53 -20.39 2.16
N THR A 124 6.99 -20.77 0.97
CA THR A 124 8.36 -21.20 0.79
C THR A 124 9.32 -20.01 0.81
N LYS A 125 10.59 -20.28 1.14
CA LYS A 125 11.64 -19.26 1.05
C LYS A 125 11.77 -18.69 -0.35
N LYS A 126 11.59 -19.55 -1.36
CA LYS A 126 11.67 -19.15 -2.76
C LYS A 126 10.58 -18.14 -3.10
N ASP A 127 9.33 -18.43 -2.73
CA ASP A 127 8.19 -17.53 -2.99
C ASP A 127 8.38 -16.18 -2.32
N LEU A 128 8.86 -16.17 -1.07
CA LEU A 128 9.09 -14.94 -0.32
C LEU A 128 10.23 -14.10 -0.93
N ASN A 129 11.31 -14.77 -1.36
CA ASN A 129 12.41 -14.09 -2.03
C ASN A 129 11.97 -13.48 -3.37
N GLU A 130 11.22 -14.23 -4.16
CA GLU A 130 10.70 -13.77 -5.45
C GLU A 130 9.77 -12.56 -5.24
N GLU A 131 8.88 -12.62 -4.25
CA GLU A 131 7.98 -11.52 -3.94
C GLU A 131 8.72 -10.28 -3.49
N GLN A 132 9.67 -10.40 -2.55
CA GLN A 132 10.47 -9.24 -2.11
C GLN A 132 11.23 -8.63 -3.28
N THR A 133 11.85 -9.46 -4.12
CA THR A 133 12.58 -8.99 -5.32
C THR A 133 11.66 -8.24 -6.28
N LYS A 134 10.46 -8.74 -6.52
CA LYS A 134 9.47 -8.07 -7.37
C LYS A 134 9.03 -6.73 -6.77
N ILE A 135 8.76 -6.66 -5.46
CA ILE A 135 8.42 -5.41 -4.76
C ILE A 135 9.53 -4.37 -4.91
N GLU A 136 10.77 -4.77 -4.68
CA GLU A 136 11.93 -3.88 -4.83
C GLU A 136 12.11 -3.38 -6.26
N LYS A 137 11.85 -4.24 -7.26
CA LYS A 137 11.86 -3.85 -8.67
C LYS A 137 10.80 -2.79 -8.97
N VAL A 138 9.59 -2.94 -8.44
CA VAL A 138 8.51 -1.95 -8.61
C VAL A 138 8.88 -0.64 -7.89
N ALA A 139 9.33 -0.70 -6.64
CA ALA A 139 9.76 0.48 -5.89
C ALA A 139 10.89 1.23 -6.63
N LYS A 140 11.86 0.50 -7.20
CA LYS A 140 12.92 1.09 -8.02
C LYS A 140 12.38 1.75 -9.29
N SER A 141 11.35 1.17 -9.94
CA SER A 141 10.72 1.77 -11.12
C SER A 141 9.96 3.06 -10.78
N LEU A 142 9.52 3.22 -9.53
CA LEU A 142 8.96 4.45 -8.97
C LEU A 142 10.05 5.43 -8.48
N CYS A 143 11.30 5.05 -8.60
CA CYS A 143 12.48 5.77 -8.12
C CYS A 143 12.51 5.94 -6.59
N TRP A 144 11.86 5.06 -5.87
CA TRP A 144 11.91 5.08 -4.42
C TRP A 144 13.26 4.57 -3.90
N ASN A 145 13.78 5.22 -2.89
CA ASN A 145 15.00 4.82 -2.21
C ASN A 145 14.67 3.96 -0.99
N LYS A 146 15.19 2.73 -0.96
CA LYS A 146 15.10 1.91 0.24
C LYS A 146 16.09 2.44 1.28
N LEU A 147 15.58 2.90 2.41
CA LEU A 147 16.39 3.50 3.47
C LEU A 147 16.83 2.48 4.51
N ILE A 148 15.93 1.62 4.93
CA ILE A 148 16.15 0.67 6.02
C ILE A 148 15.43 -0.64 5.69
N GLU A 149 16.09 -1.73 6.06
CA GLU A 149 15.47 -3.04 6.24
C GLU A 149 16.02 -3.64 7.52
N LYS A 150 15.16 -3.74 8.53
CA LYS A 150 15.53 -4.26 9.85
C LYS A 150 14.38 -5.05 10.42
N ASP A 151 14.71 -6.19 11.01
CA ASP A 151 13.77 -7.16 11.53
C ASP A 151 12.79 -7.59 10.42
N ASP A 152 11.49 -7.38 10.57
CA ASP A 152 10.48 -7.61 9.55
C ASP A 152 9.91 -6.30 8.95
N ILE A 153 10.66 -5.21 9.01
CA ILE A 153 10.26 -3.89 8.54
C ILE A 153 11.20 -3.39 7.45
N ALA A 154 10.64 -2.85 6.39
CA ALA A 154 11.38 -2.11 5.38
C ALA A 154 10.73 -0.74 5.12
N ILE A 155 11.57 0.27 4.89
CA ILE A 155 11.16 1.65 4.67
C ILE A 155 11.74 2.14 3.36
N TRP A 156 10.88 2.64 2.50
CA TRP A 156 11.24 3.35 1.27
C TRP A 156 10.82 4.81 1.37
N GLN A 157 11.59 5.67 0.73
CA GLN A 157 11.29 7.08 0.59
C GLN A 157 11.03 7.43 -0.87
N LYS A 158 9.91 8.11 -1.11
CA LYS A 158 9.60 8.69 -2.39
C LYS A 158 10.53 9.88 -2.68
N PRO A 159 11.07 10.05 -3.90
CA PRO A 159 11.93 11.17 -4.21
C PRO A 159 11.21 12.52 -4.08
N ILE A 160 11.94 13.53 -3.64
CA ILE A 160 11.42 14.90 -3.56
C ILE A 160 11.31 15.49 -4.96
N ASN A 161 12.30 15.23 -5.81
CA ASN A 161 12.35 15.73 -7.17
C ASN A 161 12.07 14.59 -8.17
N HIS A 162 11.03 14.77 -8.99
CA HIS A 162 10.67 13.81 -10.03
C HIS A 162 11.41 13.98 -11.34
N LEU A 163 12.20 15.05 -11.52
CA LEU A 163 12.88 15.32 -12.79
C LEU A 163 13.89 14.22 -13.11
N ASP A 164 14.63 13.76 -12.10
CA ASP A 164 15.65 12.71 -12.24
C ASP A 164 15.03 11.33 -12.55
N CYS A 165 13.74 11.18 -12.26
CA CYS A 165 13.01 9.93 -12.44
C CYS A 165 12.17 9.88 -13.73
N ARG A 166 11.98 10.99 -14.43
CA ARG A 166 11.17 11.05 -15.66
C ARG A 166 11.67 10.15 -16.76
N SER A 167 12.98 10.02 -16.91
CA SER A 167 13.60 9.16 -17.92
C SER A 167 13.51 7.67 -17.59
N ALA A 168 13.43 7.31 -16.32
CA ALA A 168 13.32 5.93 -15.86
C ALA A 168 11.85 5.45 -15.75
N ARG A 169 10.92 6.35 -15.52
CA ARG A 169 9.49 6.07 -15.61
C ARG A 169 9.12 5.89 -17.08
N LYS A 170 9.18 4.68 -17.60
CA LYS A 170 8.26 4.32 -18.69
C LYS A 170 6.88 4.60 -18.13
N LEU A 171 6.29 5.69 -18.61
CA LEU A 171 4.93 6.09 -18.28
C LEU A 171 4.02 4.88 -18.49
N THR A 172 3.74 4.15 -17.44
CA THR A 172 2.57 3.31 -17.37
C THR A 172 1.40 4.25 -17.10
N THR A 173 1.27 5.23 -18.00
CA THR A 173 0.11 6.09 -18.09
C THR A 173 -1.06 5.22 -18.48
N ASP A 174 -2.14 5.41 -17.76
CA ASP A 174 -3.46 4.91 -18.09
C ASP A 174 -3.64 3.38 -18.06
N ARG A 175 -3.32 2.77 -16.91
CA ARG A 175 -3.93 1.48 -16.64
C ARG A 175 -5.40 1.69 -16.32
N PRO A 176 -6.29 1.05 -17.06
CA PRO A 176 -7.70 1.22 -16.82
C PRO A 176 -8.05 0.72 -15.43
N PHE A 177 -8.69 1.56 -14.64
CA PHE A 177 -9.39 1.12 -13.43
C PHE A 177 -10.57 0.25 -13.84
N CYS A 178 -11.15 -0.48 -12.88
CA CYS A 178 -12.37 -1.25 -13.14
C CYS A 178 -13.46 -0.34 -13.68
N GLY A 179 -14.19 -0.84 -14.66
CA GLY A 179 -15.34 -0.16 -15.25
C GLY A 179 -16.48 0.05 -14.24
N PRO A 180 -17.45 0.91 -14.55
CA PRO A 180 -18.56 1.23 -13.64
C PRO A 180 -19.45 0.02 -13.29
N HIS A 181 -19.43 -1.03 -14.10
CA HIS A 181 -20.22 -2.25 -13.89
C HIS A 181 -19.45 -3.38 -13.21
N GLU A 182 -18.15 -3.21 -13.00
CA GLU A 182 -17.33 -4.21 -12.35
C GLU A 182 -17.38 -4.04 -10.84
N ASN A 183 -17.51 -5.16 -10.13
CA ASN A 183 -17.46 -5.12 -8.68
C ASN A 183 -16.02 -4.89 -8.20
N PRO A 184 -15.68 -3.70 -7.70
CA PRO A 184 -14.32 -3.37 -7.28
C PRO A 184 -13.85 -4.21 -6.09
N ASP A 185 -14.76 -4.71 -5.26
CA ASP A 185 -14.44 -5.52 -4.09
C ASP A 185 -13.88 -6.89 -4.48
N LYS A 186 -14.20 -7.37 -5.67
CA LYS A 186 -13.62 -8.63 -6.21
C LYS A 186 -12.19 -8.49 -6.70
N ALA A 187 -11.70 -7.29 -6.91
CA ALA A 187 -10.36 -7.05 -7.46
C ALA A 187 -9.21 -7.59 -6.57
N TRP A 188 -9.48 -7.79 -5.28
CA TRP A 188 -8.54 -8.37 -4.33
C TRP A 188 -8.36 -9.88 -4.48
N PHE A 189 -9.38 -10.58 -4.97
CA PHE A 189 -9.47 -12.04 -4.95
C PHE A 189 -9.49 -12.68 -6.33
N VAL A 190 -9.75 -11.89 -7.38
CA VAL A 190 -9.85 -12.41 -8.75
C VAL A 190 -8.60 -12.06 -9.53
N PRO A 191 -7.87 -13.06 -10.09
CA PRO A 191 -6.76 -12.79 -11.00
C PRO A 191 -7.22 -11.91 -12.16
N ARG A 192 -6.54 -10.81 -12.40
CA ARG A 192 -6.88 -9.85 -13.47
C ARG A 192 -6.81 -10.42 -14.89
N SER A 193 -6.23 -11.59 -15.07
CA SER A 193 -6.26 -12.31 -16.35
C SER A 193 -7.70 -12.50 -16.89
N PHE A 194 -8.69 -12.59 -16.01
CA PHE A 194 -10.10 -12.64 -16.43
C PHE A 194 -10.67 -11.26 -16.83
N LEU A 195 -10.19 -10.18 -16.25
CA LEU A 195 -10.62 -8.82 -16.58
C LEU A 195 -10.04 -8.34 -17.92
N PHE A 196 -8.80 -8.76 -18.25
CA PHE A 196 -8.15 -8.37 -19.50
C PHE A 196 -8.75 -9.06 -20.73
N LEU A 197 -9.25 -10.28 -20.57
CA LEU A 197 -9.91 -11.05 -21.65
C LEU A 197 -11.29 -10.51 -22.04
N MET A 198 -11.96 -9.78 -21.15
CA MET A 198 -13.24 -9.15 -21.47
C MET A 198 -13.11 -7.80 -22.20
N ILE A 199 -11.97 -7.13 -22.07
CA ILE A 199 -11.75 -5.80 -22.69
C ILE A 199 -11.20 -5.94 -24.13
N THR A 200 -10.58 -7.07 -24.47
CA THR A 200 -10.02 -7.30 -25.82
C THR A 200 -11.00 -7.91 -26.82
N ASN A 201 -12.25 -8.15 -26.44
CA ASN A 201 -13.31 -8.72 -27.29
C ASN A 201 -14.48 -7.76 -27.55
N ILE A 202 -14.23 -6.44 -27.58
CA ILE A 202 -15.18 -5.43 -28.09
C ILE A 202 -14.51 -4.67 -29.23
#